data_38764ffc510267138e7894d4cdd6c1a4
#
_entry.id   38764ffc510267138e7894d4cdd6c1a4
#
_cell.length_a   1.000
_cell.length_b   1.000
_cell.length_c   1.000
_cell.angle_alpha   90.00
_cell.angle_beta   90.00
_cell.angle_gamma   90.00
#
_symmetry.space_group_name_H-M   'P 1'
#
loop_
_entity.id
_entity.type
_entity.pdbx_description
1 polymer ?
#
loop_
_entity_poly.entity_id
_entity_poly.type
_entity_poly.pdbx_seq_one_letter_code
_entity_poly.pdbx_strand_id
1 'polypeptide(L)'
;TYRWLDIGLPFNIQPSEFAKVFTTIALARYLSDHTIQIKKFHSIIIPIGFVLIPSLIVMKQPDLGTAIVMLVPVLPMLYWSGARPFYLFLIIAPIFSMLTAFQTISFTIWALTLGTVIIMARQTVIMSILLFFGNIFLGLISPLAWNSLTSYQQGRILSFLNPEKDPLGVAYQVIQSKTAIGSGGIFGKGWGEGTQTHLKFLPVQESDFILSVIGEEMGFVLIAIVLSVMGYFTVQILKKAYLSKDKFSSLSLIGIASIMLAHSFVNTAMTVGLIPVKGLPFPFISAGGSFLITSYIMVGLVVNLSVNYSD
;
A
#
# COMPACT_ATOMS: atom_id res chain seq x y z
N THR A 1 15.96 -0.24 18.08
CA THR A 1 15.48 0.26 16.77
C THR A 1 14.52 1.41 17.02
N TYR A 2 14.75 2.56 16.40
CA TYR A 2 13.99 3.81 16.58
C TYR A 2 12.52 3.77 16.11
N ARG A 3 11.96 2.58 15.83
CA ARG A 3 10.59 2.41 15.32
C ARG A 3 9.54 2.11 16.39
N TRP A 4 9.99 1.60 17.53
CA TRP A 4 9.14 1.07 18.56
C TRP A 4 9.33 1.84 19.85
N LEU A 5 8.22 2.23 20.49
CA LEU A 5 8.20 2.83 21.82
C LEU A 5 7.82 1.76 22.83
N ASP A 6 8.71 1.54 23.80
CA ASP A 6 8.41 0.74 24.99
C ASP A 6 7.78 1.68 26.03
N ILE A 7 6.53 1.43 26.35
CA ILE A 7 5.77 2.19 27.35
C ILE A 7 5.32 1.31 28.54
N GLY A 8 6.00 0.16 28.73
CA GLY A 8 5.69 -0.78 29.81
C GLY A 8 4.46 -1.65 29.56
N LEU A 9 3.93 -1.71 28.34
CA LEU A 9 2.89 -2.66 27.91
C LEU A 9 3.53 -4.00 27.49
N PRO A 10 2.76 -5.11 27.45
CA PRO A 10 3.27 -6.40 26.99
C PRO A 10 3.67 -6.43 25.51
N PHE A 11 3.50 -5.35 24.79
CA PHE A 11 3.91 -5.14 23.40
C PHE A 11 4.40 -3.71 23.18
N ASN A 12 5.33 -3.54 22.26
CA ASN A 12 5.85 -2.24 21.88
C ASN A 12 4.87 -1.50 20.95
N ILE A 13 4.74 -0.19 21.15
CA ILE A 13 3.91 0.67 20.27
C ILE A 13 4.74 1.17 19.10
N GLN A 14 4.19 1.03 17.89
CA GLN A 14 4.72 1.62 16.68
C GLN A 14 3.93 2.89 16.31
N PRO A 15 4.49 4.09 16.47
CA PRO A 15 3.78 5.35 16.24
C PRO A 15 3.29 5.52 14.80
N SER A 16 4.02 4.97 13.82
CA SER A 16 3.64 5.05 12.39
C SER A 16 2.32 4.35 12.08
N GLU A 17 1.94 3.33 12.88
CA GLU A 17 0.65 2.66 12.75
C GLU A 17 -0.52 3.60 13.04
N PHE A 18 -0.42 4.41 14.07
CA PHE A 18 -1.41 5.43 14.42
C PHE A 18 -1.35 6.61 13.47
N ALA A 19 -0.14 7.05 13.09
CA ALA A 19 0.08 8.17 12.20
C ALA A 19 -0.65 8.01 10.86
N LYS A 20 -0.70 6.81 10.28
CA LYS A 20 -1.43 6.58 9.02
C LYS A 20 -2.93 6.85 9.15
N VAL A 21 -3.55 6.50 10.28
CA VAL A 21 -4.97 6.75 10.51
C VAL A 21 -5.23 8.25 10.72
N PHE A 22 -4.44 8.89 11.60
CA PHE A 22 -4.58 10.33 11.84
C PHE A 22 -4.34 11.17 10.58
N THR A 23 -3.31 10.82 9.78
CA THR A 23 -3.03 11.47 8.50
C THR A 23 -4.20 11.33 7.54
N THR A 24 -4.81 10.15 7.47
CA THR A 24 -5.97 9.90 6.61
C THR A 24 -7.19 10.70 7.03
N ILE A 25 -7.48 10.77 8.34
CA ILE A 25 -8.60 11.58 8.86
C ILE A 25 -8.34 13.08 8.65
N ALA A 26 -7.10 13.54 8.88
CA ALA A 26 -6.73 14.93 8.63
C ALA A 26 -6.86 15.28 7.14
N LEU A 27 -6.46 14.38 6.25
CA LEU A 27 -6.67 14.52 4.80
C LEU A 27 -8.16 14.58 4.45
N ALA A 28 -8.99 13.71 5.06
CA ALA A 28 -10.44 13.71 4.87
C ALA A 28 -11.04 15.05 5.30
N ARG A 29 -10.63 15.58 6.46
CA ARG A 29 -11.06 16.88 6.96
C ARG A 29 -10.69 18.00 6.00
N TYR A 30 -9.45 18.02 5.52
CA TYR A 30 -9.01 19.00 4.54
C TYR A 30 -9.82 18.94 3.24
N LEU A 31 -10.00 17.74 2.67
CA LEU A 31 -10.71 17.55 1.40
C LEU A 31 -12.23 17.75 1.53
N SER A 32 -12.77 17.70 2.74
CA SER A 32 -14.20 17.97 3.00
C SER A 32 -14.57 19.45 2.97
N ASP A 33 -13.58 20.33 3.05
CA ASP A 33 -13.82 21.76 3.02
C ASP A 33 -14.37 22.21 1.65
N HIS A 34 -15.53 22.86 1.66
CA HIS A 34 -16.22 23.34 0.47
C HIS A 34 -15.53 24.52 -0.23
N THR A 35 -14.62 25.21 0.46
CA THR A 35 -13.86 26.33 -0.10
C THR A 35 -12.78 25.88 -1.08
N ILE A 36 -12.37 24.59 -1.02
CA ILE A 36 -11.28 24.05 -1.81
C ILE A 36 -11.75 23.65 -3.20
N GLN A 37 -11.20 24.32 -4.22
CA GLN A 37 -11.47 23.99 -5.62
C GLN A 37 -10.56 22.86 -6.10
N ILE A 38 -10.86 21.61 -5.70
CA ILE A 38 -10.04 20.43 -5.99
C ILE A 38 -9.85 20.16 -7.49
N LYS A 39 -10.63 20.79 -8.35
CA LYS A 39 -10.49 20.73 -9.81
C LYS A 39 -9.31 21.53 -10.36
N LYS A 40 -8.63 22.33 -9.54
CA LYS A 40 -7.42 23.08 -9.93
C LYS A 40 -6.17 22.30 -9.52
N PHE A 41 -5.14 22.32 -10.35
CA PHE A 41 -3.90 21.56 -10.12
C PHE A 41 -3.21 21.92 -8.80
N HIS A 42 -3.06 23.22 -8.49
CA HIS A 42 -2.40 23.62 -7.25
C HIS A 42 -3.13 23.16 -5.96
N SER A 43 -4.47 22.98 -6.05
CA SER A 43 -5.25 22.48 -4.90
C SER A 43 -4.98 21.01 -4.56
N ILE A 44 -4.28 20.27 -5.43
CA ILE A 44 -3.89 18.88 -5.22
C ILE A 44 -2.51 18.78 -4.54
N ILE A 45 -1.69 19.80 -4.66
CA ILE A 45 -0.32 19.81 -4.09
C ILE A 45 -0.39 19.76 -2.56
N ILE A 46 -1.30 20.52 -1.95
CA ILE A 46 -1.44 20.56 -0.49
C ILE A 46 -1.84 19.19 0.10
N PRO A 47 -2.90 18.50 -0.39
CA PRO A 47 -3.22 17.14 0.04
C PRO A 47 -2.07 16.15 -0.09
N ILE A 48 -1.33 16.22 -1.20
CA ILE A 48 -0.16 15.36 -1.40
C ILE A 48 0.92 15.68 -0.37
N GLY A 49 1.25 16.96 -0.17
CA GLY A 49 2.22 17.40 0.83
C GLY A 49 1.84 16.97 2.24
N PHE A 50 0.54 17.01 2.58
CA PHE A 50 0.00 16.63 3.88
C PHE A 50 0.31 15.17 4.24
N VAL A 51 0.30 14.28 3.27
CA VAL A 51 0.59 12.86 3.46
C VAL A 51 2.07 12.54 3.20
N LEU A 52 2.69 13.23 2.25
CA LEU A 52 4.07 12.99 1.86
C LEU A 52 5.05 13.31 3.01
N ILE A 53 4.83 14.40 3.75
CA ILE A 53 5.72 14.80 4.85
C ILE A 53 5.80 13.71 5.93
N PRO A 54 4.70 13.23 6.56
CA PRO A 54 4.79 12.15 7.53
C PRO A 54 5.30 10.85 6.91
N SER A 55 4.96 10.53 5.65
CA SER A 55 5.49 9.35 4.96
C SER A 55 7.01 9.40 4.82
N LEU A 56 7.59 10.55 4.49
CA LEU A 56 9.04 10.74 4.41
C LEU A 56 9.73 10.58 5.78
N ILE A 57 9.09 11.05 6.85
CA ILE A 57 9.59 10.84 8.22
C ILE A 57 9.63 9.34 8.55
N VAL A 58 8.56 8.60 8.22
CA VAL A 58 8.48 7.15 8.43
C VAL A 58 9.51 6.40 7.56
N MET A 59 9.74 6.85 6.33
CA MET A 59 10.81 6.30 5.47
C MET A 59 12.21 6.45 6.07
N LYS A 60 12.50 7.54 6.78
CA LYS A 60 13.78 7.73 7.50
C LYS A 60 13.95 6.76 8.67
N GLN A 61 12.87 6.18 9.19
CA GLN A 61 12.88 5.11 10.19
C GLN A 61 13.06 3.72 9.60
N PRO A 62 13.65 3.56 8.44
CA PRO A 62 13.63 2.53 7.40
C PRO A 62 12.36 1.66 7.33
N ASP A 63 11.18 2.28 7.52
CA ASP A 63 9.87 1.61 7.41
C ASP A 63 9.15 2.00 6.10
N LEU A 64 9.65 1.43 5.02
CA LEU A 64 9.16 1.68 3.67
C LEU A 64 7.74 1.14 3.44
N GLY A 65 7.41 0.03 4.12
CA GLY A 65 6.10 -0.60 4.02
C GLY A 65 4.99 0.33 4.51
N THR A 66 5.08 0.78 5.75
CA THR A 66 4.11 1.70 6.35
C THR A 66 4.06 3.04 5.63
N ALA A 67 5.22 3.58 5.18
CA ALA A 67 5.26 4.81 4.41
C ALA A 67 4.48 4.71 3.09
N ILE A 68 4.59 3.60 2.35
CA ILE A 68 3.80 3.35 1.14
C ILE A 68 2.30 3.27 1.47
N VAL A 69 1.92 2.53 2.51
CA VAL A 69 0.51 2.41 2.91
C VAL A 69 -0.09 3.77 3.29
N MET A 70 0.69 4.68 3.89
CA MET A 70 0.23 6.04 4.17
C MET A 70 -0.12 6.83 2.91
N LEU A 71 0.56 6.58 1.79
CA LEU A 71 0.31 7.25 0.51
C LEU A 71 -0.89 6.68 -0.25
N VAL A 72 -1.25 5.41 -0.02
CA VAL A 72 -2.33 4.73 -0.76
C VAL A 72 -3.67 5.46 -0.70
N PRO A 73 -4.15 5.98 0.45
CA PRO A 73 -5.44 6.67 0.53
C PRO A 73 -5.53 7.95 -0.32
N VAL A 74 -4.39 8.59 -0.64
CA VAL A 74 -4.36 9.88 -1.35
C VAL A 74 -5.11 9.82 -2.68
N LEU A 75 -4.85 8.81 -3.50
CA LEU A 75 -5.46 8.70 -4.83
C LEU A 75 -6.98 8.45 -4.78
N PRO A 76 -7.48 7.45 -4.02
CA PRO A 76 -8.91 7.23 -3.89
C PRO A 76 -9.65 8.42 -3.27
N MET A 77 -9.07 9.07 -2.25
CA MET A 77 -9.69 10.21 -1.59
C MET A 77 -9.72 11.44 -2.50
N LEU A 78 -8.66 11.71 -3.27
CA LEU A 78 -8.67 12.77 -4.28
C LEU A 78 -9.70 12.50 -5.38
N TYR A 79 -9.77 11.27 -5.89
CA TYR A 79 -10.79 10.88 -6.86
C TYR A 79 -12.20 11.10 -6.32
N TRP A 80 -12.46 10.63 -5.12
CA TRP A 80 -13.75 10.75 -4.46
C TRP A 80 -14.14 12.18 -4.13
N SER A 81 -13.17 13.05 -3.85
CA SER A 81 -13.41 14.48 -3.64
C SER A 81 -13.72 15.26 -4.93
N GLY A 82 -13.60 14.60 -6.11
CA GLY A 82 -13.90 15.17 -7.41
C GLY A 82 -12.70 15.76 -8.16
N ALA A 83 -11.47 15.31 -7.83
CA ALA A 83 -10.29 15.66 -8.60
C ALA A 83 -10.39 15.11 -10.03
N ARG A 84 -9.83 15.85 -10.99
CA ARG A 84 -9.81 15.40 -12.39
C ARG A 84 -8.94 14.15 -12.53
N PRO A 85 -9.41 13.08 -13.24
CA PRO A 85 -8.60 11.87 -13.45
C PRO A 85 -7.22 12.13 -14.06
N PHE A 86 -7.09 13.15 -14.88
CA PHE A 86 -5.81 13.58 -15.43
C PHE A 86 -4.77 13.91 -14.35
N TYR A 87 -5.16 14.56 -13.26
CA TYR A 87 -4.23 14.89 -12.18
C TYR A 87 -3.82 13.65 -11.38
N LEU A 88 -4.73 12.68 -11.23
CA LEU A 88 -4.42 11.39 -10.60
C LEU A 88 -3.42 10.60 -11.44
N PHE A 89 -3.61 10.61 -12.77
CA PHE A 89 -2.64 10.05 -13.69
C PHE A 89 -1.25 10.71 -13.52
N LEU A 90 -1.19 12.05 -13.40
CA LEU A 90 0.07 12.76 -13.21
C LEU A 90 0.79 12.44 -11.90
N ILE A 91 0.09 12.07 -10.84
CA ILE A 91 0.70 11.62 -9.58
C ILE A 91 1.40 10.27 -9.76
N ILE A 92 0.84 9.40 -10.60
CA ILE A 92 1.37 8.06 -10.84
C ILE A 92 2.43 8.07 -11.95
N ALA A 93 2.32 8.99 -12.91
CA ALA A 93 3.17 9.05 -14.09
C ALA A 93 4.68 9.03 -13.79
N PRO A 94 5.23 9.74 -12.77
CA PRO A 94 6.64 9.66 -12.42
C PRO A 94 7.11 8.24 -12.11
N ILE A 95 6.28 7.44 -11.43
CA ILE A 95 6.61 6.06 -11.06
C ILE A 95 6.79 5.23 -12.34
N PHE A 96 5.86 5.35 -13.29
CA PHE A 96 5.97 4.66 -14.58
C PHE A 96 7.16 5.15 -15.41
N SER A 97 7.44 6.46 -15.39
CA SER A 97 8.65 7.02 -16.05
C SER A 97 9.93 6.38 -15.49
N MET A 98 10.02 6.23 -14.16
CA MET A 98 11.18 5.61 -13.51
C MET A 98 11.28 4.10 -13.80
N LEU A 99 10.16 3.38 -13.78
CA LEU A 99 10.15 1.93 -14.03
C LEU A 99 10.49 1.57 -15.48
N THR A 100 9.99 2.34 -16.43
CA THR A 100 10.21 2.07 -17.87
C THR A 100 11.58 2.50 -18.35
N ALA A 101 12.28 3.38 -17.63
CA ALA A 101 13.57 3.97 -18.03
C ALA A 101 14.72 2.94 -18.19
N PHE A 102 14.57 1.75 -17.60
CA PHE A 102 15.58 0.68 -17.73
C PHE A 102 15.54 -0.04 -19.08
N GLN A 103 14.51 0.16 -19.89
CA GLN A 103 14.39 -0.45 -21.22
C GLN A 103 13.92 0.60 -22.23
N THR A 104 14.72 0.87 -23.25
CA THR A 104 14.49 1.92 -24.24
C THR A 104 13.11 1.83 -24.92
N ILE A 105 12.68 0.62 -25.32
CA ILE A 105 11.40 0.42 -26.01
C ILE A 105 10.25 0.76 -25.08
N SER A 106 10.26 0.25 -23.84
CA SER A 106 9.22 0.53 -22.85
C SER A 106 9.15 2.03 -22.51
N PHE A 107 10.31 2.67 -22.37
CA PHE A 107 10.38 4.11 -22.11
C PHE A 107 9.83 4.95 -23.26
N THR A 108 10.14 4.58 -24.51
CA THR A 108 9.60 5.27 -25.69
C THR A 108 8.08 5.12 -25.77
N ILE A 109 7.55 3.90 -25.57
CA ILE A 109 6.10 3.66 -25.53
C ILE A 109 5.45 4.50 -24.43
N TRP A 110 6.05 4.52 -23.24
CA TRP A 110 5.56 5.33 -22.12
C TRP A 110 5.58 6.82 -22.44
N ALA A 111 6.67 7.35 -23.01
CA ALA A 111 6.78 8.74 -23.40
C ALA A 111 5.70 9.15 -24.41
N LEU A 112 5.42 8.31 -25.41
CA LEU A 112 4.34 8.53 -26.37
C LEU A 112 2.97 8.52 -25.70
N THR A 113 2.72 7.57 -24.79
CA THR A 113 1.47 7.49 -24.02
C THR A 113 1.27 8.75 -23.15
N LEU A 114 2.31 9.15 -22.42
CA LEU A 114 2.30 10.35 -21.57
C LEU A 114 2.02 11.59 -22.42
N GLY A 115 2.70 11.76 -23.55
CA GLY A 115 2.49 12.87 -24.49
C GLY A 115 1.06 12.92 -25.00
N THR A 116 0.52 11.77 -25.41
CA THR A 116 -0.87 11.65 -25.89
C THR A 116 -1.88 12.07 -24.81
N VAL A 117 -1.71 11.59 -23.58
CA VAL A 117 -2.62 11.93 -22.45
C VAL A 117 -2.54 13.42 -22.12
N ILE A 118 -1.33 14.02 -22.13
CA ILE A 118 -1.15 15.46 -21.89
C ILE A 118 -1.83 16.29 -22.96
N ILE A 119 -1.70 15.92 -24.24
CA ILE A 119 -2.34 16.63 -25.38
C ILE A 119 -3.87 16.52 -25.25
N MET A 120 -4.40 15.34 -24.97
CA MET A 120 -5.85 15.12 -24.77
C MET A 120 -6.42 15.92 -23.59
N ALA A 121 -5.63 16.18 -22.56
CA ALA A 121 -6.04 16.94 -21.38
C ALA A 121 -6.19 18.45 -21.65
N ARG A 122 -5.81 18.94 -22.85
CA ARG A 122 -5.95 20.35 -23.30
C ARG A 122 -5.46 21.38 -22.28
N GLN A 123 -4.29 21.11 -21.69
CA GLN A 123 -3.62 22.05 -20.79
C GLN A 123 -2.97 23.20 -21.57
N THR A 124 -2.52 24.24 -20.87
CA THR A 124 -1.70 25.30 -21.52
C THR A 124 -0.40 24.70 -22.05
N VAL A 125 0.13 25.27 -23.14
CA VAL A 125 1.35 24.76 -23.79
C VAL A 125 2.52 24.66 -22.79
N ILE A 126 2.71 25.71 -21.99
CA ILE A 126 3.79 25.76 -20.98
C ILE A 126 3.64 24.61 -19.98
N MET A 127 2.42 24.39 -19.47
CA MET A 127 2.15 23.32 -18.50
C MET A 127 2.37 21.95 -19.13
N SER A 128 1.96 21.75 -20.37
CA SER A 128 2.18 20.50 -21.11
C SER A 128 3.68 20.19 -21.27
N ILE A 129 4.47 21.19 -21.62
CA ILE A 129 5.93 21.06 -21.75
C ILE A 129 6.55 20.70 -20.39
N LEU A 130 6.22 21.43 -19.33
CA LEU A 130 6.76 21.17 -18.00
C LEU A 130 6.40 19.76 -17.48
N LEU A 131 5.15 19.33 -17.67
CA LEU A 131 4.70 18.01 -17.25
C LEU A 131 5.38 16.88 -18.03
N PHE A 132 5.49 17.05 -19.36
CA PHE A 132 6.13 16.07 -20.21
C PHE A 132 7.62 15.93 -19.89
N PHE A 133 8.36 17.03 -20.00
CA PHE A 133 9.81 16.99 -19.78
C PHE A 133 10.18 16.71 -18.33
N GLY A 134 9.39 17.15 -17.35
CA GLY A 134 9.59 16.80 -15.95
C GLY A 134 9.49 15.29 -15.70
N ASN A 135 8.50 14.62 -16.30
CA ASN A 135 8.38 13.16 -16.19
C ASN A 135 9.51 12.42 -16.93
N ILE A 136 9.86 12.86 -18.15
CA ILE A 136 10.98 12.27 -18.89
C ILE A 136 12.30 12.43 -18.12
N PHE A 137 12.55 13.61 -17.55
CA PHE A 137 13.73 13.86 -16.74
C PHE A 137 13.84 12.95 -15.53
N LEU A 138 12.73 12.71 -14.81
CA LEU A 138 12.69 11.75 -13.70
C LEU A 138 13.00 10.32 -14.17
N GLY A 139 12.51 9.93 -15.33
CA GLY A 139 12.88 8.67 -15.95
C GLY A 139 14.39 8.57 -16.25
N LEU A 140 14.97 9.60 -16.86
CA LEU A 140 16.38 9.61 -17.22
C LEU A 140 17.33 9.59 -15.99
N ILE A 141 16.89 10.14 -14.86
CA ILE A 141 17.64 10.08 -13.59
C ILE A 141 17.53 8.70 -12.92
N SER A 142 16.53 7.91 -13.25
CA SER A 142 16.27 6.62 -12.59
C SER A 142 17.47 5.65 -12.57
N PRO A 143 18.25 5.45 -13.66
CA PRO A 143 19.46 4.63 -13.64
C PRO A 143 20.54 5.19 -12.70
N LEU A 144 20.66 6.51 -12.58
CA LEU A 144 21.59 7.12 -11.62
C LEU A 144 21.16 6.89 -10.18
N ALA A 145 19.84 7.03 -9.90
CA ALA A 145 19.27 6.70 -8.61
C ALA A 145 19.45 5.22 -8.24
N TRP A 146 19.35 4.31 -9.21
CA TRP A 146 19.63 2.89 -9.02
C TRP A 146 21.06 2.66 -8.52
N ASN A 147 22.03 3.30 -9.15
CA ASN A 147 23.46 3.17 -8.79
C ASN A 147 23.79 3.77 -7.42
N SER A 148 22.94 4.66 -6.90
CA SER A 148 23.09 5.26 -5.56
C SER A 148 22.50 4.38 -4.43
N LEU A 149 21.73 3.33 -4.77
CA LEU A 149 21.20 2.40 -3.80
C LEU A 149 22.31 1.53 -3.19
N THR A 150 22.15 1.19 -1.90
CA THR A 150 23.05 0.23 -1.24
C THR A 150 22.90 -1.17 -1.85
N SER A 151 23.97 -1.98 -1.80
CA SER A 151 23.96 -3.36 -2.28
C SER A 151 22.82 -4.19 -1.70
N TYR A 152 22.43 -3.92 -0.44
CA TYR A 152 21.29 -4.56 0.20
C TYR A 152 19.93 -4.19 -0.44
N GLN A 153 19.75 -2.93 -0.80
CA GLN A 153 18.52 -2.45 -1.44
C GLN A 153 18.40 -2.97 -2.88
N GLN A 154 19.51 -2.93 -3.63
CA GLN A 154 19.58 -3.53 -4.97
C GLN A 154 19.33 -5.03 -4.91
N GLY A 155 19.94 -5.72 -3.95
CA GLY A 155 19.77 -7.16 -3.72
C GLY A 155 18.28 -7.53 -3.52
N ARG A 156 17.53 -6.77 -2.74
CA ARG A 156 16.09 -7.02 -2.55
C ARG A 156 15.27 -6.93 -3.85
N ILE A 157 15.58 -5.97 -4.71
CA ILE A 157 14.87 -5.81 -5.99
C ILE A 157 15.30 -6.92 -6.96
N LEU A 158 16.60 -7.23 -7.04
CA LEU A 158 17.12 -8.27 -7.92
C LEU A 158 16.67 -9.67 -7.50
N SER A 159 16.64 -9.97 -6.20
CA SER A 159 16.13 -11.24 -5.68
C SER A 159 14.62 -11.41 -5.89
N PHE A 160 13.88 -10.32 -5.95
CA PHE A 160 12.47 -10.37 -6.34
C PHE A 160 12.29 -10.71 -7.82
N LEU A 161 13.13 -10.13 -8.71
CA LEU A 161 13.06 -10.38 -10.15
C LEU A 161 13.61 -11.77 -10.53
N ASN A 162 14.62 -12.24 -9.80
CA ASN A 162 15.28 -13.54 -10.04
C ASN A 162 15.55 -14.26 -8.71
N PRO A 163 14.51 -14.86 -8.09
CA PRO A 163 14.66 -15.53 -6.78
C PRO A 163 15.68 -16.68 -6.78
N GLU A 164 15.86 -17.32 -7.93
CA GLU A 164 16.77 -18.48 -8.08
C GLU A 164 18.26 -18.14 -7.95
N LYS A 165 18.63 -16.85 -8.11
CA LYS A 165 20.03 -16.42 -8.01
C LYS A 165 20.55 -16.33 -6.58
N ASP A 166 19.65 -16.15 -5.60
CA ASP A 166 20.00 -16.07 -4.18
C ASP A 166 18.93 -16.78 -3.31
N PRO A 167 18.82 -18.12 -3.45
CA PRO A 167 17.74 -18.88 -2.80
C PRO A 167 17.90 -18.99 -1.28
N LEU A 168 19.10 -18.77 -0.73
CA LEU A 168 19.40 -18.82 0.71
C LEU A 168 19.50 -17.42 1.34
N GLY A 169 19.47 -16.36 0.54
CA GLY A 169 19.54 -14.97 0.99
C GLY A 169 18.16 -14.30 1.05
N VAL A 170 18.03 -13.17 0.38
CA VAL A 170 16.81 -12.33 0.43
C VAL A 170 15.59 -13.02 -0.14
N ALA A 171 15.76 -13.93 -1.13
CA ALA A 171 14.66 -14.67 -1.75
C ALA A 171 14.13 -15.81 -0.87
N TYR A 172 14.90 -16.26 0.15
CA TYR A 172 14.58 -17.42 0.98
C TYR A 172 13.15 -17.38 1.54
N GLN A 173 12.76 -16.24 2.13
CA GLN A 173 11.44 -16.09 2.74
C GLN A 173 10.29 -16.29 1.73
N VAL A 174 10.43 -15.76 0.51
CA VAL A 174 9.40 -15.88 -0.53
C VAL A 174 9.34 -17.32 -1.05
N ILE A 175 10.50 -17.98 -1.22
CA ILE A 175 10.57 -19.38 -1.66
C ILE A 175 9.89 -20.27 -0.62
N GLN A 176 10.24 -20.13 0.66
CA GLN A 176 9.61 -20.91 1.75
C GLN A 176 8.12 -20.64 1.87
N SER A 177 7.70 -19.37 1.72
CA SER A 177 6.29 -18.99 1.70
C SER A 177 5.51 -19.70 0.59
N LYS A 178 6.02 -19.69 -0.64
CA LYS A 178 5.41 -20.40 -1.78
C LYS A 178 5.39 -21.92 -1.57
N THR A 179 6.47 -22.48 -1.02
CA THR A 179 6.55 -23.91 -0.69
C THR A 179 5.51 -24.29 0.35
N ALA A 180 5.35 -23.48 1.40
CA ALA A 180 4.32 -23.70 2.44
C ALA A 180 2.91 -23.71 1.83
N ILE A 181 2.52 -22.64 1.11
CA ILE A 181 1.20 -22.55 0.46
C ILE A 181 1.00 -23.72 -0.52
N GLY A 182 1.98 -24.00 -1.35
CA GLY A 182 1.89 -25.07 -2.34
C GLY A 182 1.76 -26.46 -1.72
N SER A 183 2.44 -26.71 -0.60
CA SER A 183 2.40 -27.98 0.11
C SER A 183 1.08 -28.25 0.84
N GLY A 184 0.33 -27.19 1.20
CA GLY A 184 -0.98 -27.30 1.83
C GLY A 184 -2.12 -27.69 0.86
N GLY A 185 -1.95 -27.49 -0.43
CA GLY A 185 -2.95 -27.82 -1.42
C GLY A 185 -4.30 -27.12 -1.19
N ILE A 186 -5.40 -27.83 -1.48
CA ILE A 186 -6.76 -27.27 -1.39
C ILE A 186 -7.25 -27.22 0.07
N PHE A 187 -7.03 -28.28 0.86
CA PHE A 187 -7.61 -28.45 2.20
C PHE A 187 -6.59 -28.33 3.35
N GLY A 188 -5.30 -28.13 3.04
CA GLY A 188 -4.25 -28.06 4.05
C GLY A 188 -3.75 -29.43 4.53
N LYS A 189 -2.71 -29.40 5.37
CA LYS A 189 -2.12 -30.59 6.03
C LYS A 189 -2.80 -30.95 7.35
N GLY A 190 -3.50 -30.02 7.94
CA GLY A 190 -4.09 -30.10 9.27
C GLY A 190 -3.54 -29.01 10.20
N TRP A 191 -4.35 -28.62 11.18
CA TRP A 191 -3.97 -27.63 12.18
C TRP A 191 -2.77 -28.10 12.99
N GLY A 192 -1.71 -27.29 13.00
CA GLY A 192 -0.47 -27.62 13.72
C GLY A 192 0.41 -28.67 13.04
N GLU A 193 0.09 -29.15 11.83
CA GLU A 193 0.88 -30.16 11.09
C GLU A 193 1.68 -29.56 9.92
N GLY A 194 1.82 -28.25 9.88
CA GLY A 194 2.62 -27.56 8.88
C GLY A 194 4.12 -27.84 9.05
N THR A 195 4.76 -28.42 8.07
CA THR A 195 6.19 -28.77 8.14
C THR A 195 7.09 -27.54 8.01
N GLN A 196 6.75 -26.59 7.12
CA GLN A 196 7.53 -25.37 6.92
C GLN A 196 7.36 -24.40 8.11
N THR A 197 6.17 -24.36 8.67
CA THR A 197 5.83 -23.50 9.79
C THR A 197 6.37 -24.01 11.12
N HIS A 198 6.19 -25.29 11.46
CA HIS A 198 6.67 -25.87 12.73
C HIS A 198 8.18 -25.98 12.83
N LEU A 199 8.86 -26.29 11.72
CA LEU A 199 10.33 -26.36 11.70
C LEU A 199 10.98 -24.96 11.62
N LYS A 200 10.17 -23.88 11.71
CA LYS A 200 10.60 -22.47 11.69
C LYS A 200 11.47 -22.10 10.50
N PHE A 201 11.25 -22.75 9.35
CA PHE A 201 11.93 -22.40 8.12
C PHE A 201 11.47 -21.02 7.58
N LEU A 202 10.30 -20.54 8.00
CA LEU A 202 9.77 -19.24 7.60
C LEU A 202 9.94 -18.22 8.74
N PRO A 203 10.93 -17.31 8.66
CA PRO A 203 11.10 -16.24 9.64
C PRO A 203 9.88 -15.29 9.65
N VAL A 204 9.51 -14.79 10.84
CA VAL A 204 8.42 -13.79 11.00
C VAL A 204 7.07 -14.28 10.45
N GLN A 205 6.83 -15.59 10.53
CA GLN A 205 5.64 -16.24 9.96
C GLN A 205 4.34 -15.75 10.59
N GLU A 206 4.35 -15.40 11.88
CA GLU A 206 3.15 -14.99 12.64
C GLU A 206 2.65 -13.59 12.25
N SER A 207 3.50 -12.73 11.67
CA SER A 207 3.11 -11.39 11.25
C SER A 207 3.07 -11.25 9.73
N ASP A 208 4.20 -11.36 9.07
CA ASP A 208 4.33 -11.01 7.65
C ASP A 208 3.84 -12.11 6.71
N PHE A 209 4.02 -13.39 7.11
CA PHE A 209 3.69 -14.55 6.30
C PHE A 209 2.57 -15.41 6.89
N ILE A 210 1.64 -14.79 7.63
CA ILE A 210 0.53 -15.52 8.26
C ILE A 210 -0.33 -16.28 7.24
N LEU A 211 -0.53 -15.72 6.04
CA LEU A 211 -1.28 -16.40 4.99
C LEU A 211 -0.56 -17.66 4.47
N SER A 212 0.77 -17.74 4.60
CA SER A 212 1.51 -18.96 4.26
C SER A 212 1.28 -20.07 5.28
N VAL A 213 1.19 -19.69 6.57
CA VAL A 213 0.82 -20.62 7.65
C VAL A 213 -0.59 -21.16 7.42
N ILE A 214 -1.56 -20.26 7.20
CA ILE A 214 -2.95 -20.63 6.90
C ILE A 214 -3.01 -21.53 5.65
N GLY A 215 -2.24 -21.18 4.62
CA GLY A 215 -2.20 -21.97 3.38
C GLY A 215 -1.62 -23.35 3.57
N GLU A 216 -0.59 -23.52 4.40
CA GLU A 216 0.00 -24.84 4.67
C GLU A 216 -0.91 -25.72 5.54
N GLU A 217 -1.46 -25.16 6.61
CA GLU A 217 -2.23 -25.93 7.60
C GLU A 217 -3.69 -26.15 7.18
N MET A 218 -4.35 -25.15 6.62
CA MET A 218 -5.79 -25.15 6.30
C MET A 218 -6.10 -25.07 4.81
N GLY A 219 -5.09 -24.91 3.97
CA GLY A 219 -5.18 -24.96 2.52
C GLY A 219 -5.76 -23.71 1.86
N PHE A 220 -5.90 -23.79 0.55
CA PHE A 220 -6.38 -22.69 -0.30
C PHE A 220 -7.80 -22.25 0.04
N VAL A 221 -8.66 -23.17 0.47
CA VAL A 221 -10.07 -22.84 0.79
C VAL A 221 -10.15 -21.80 1.90
N LEU A 222 -9.39 -21.94 2.98
CA LEU A 222 -9.42 -20.96 4.06
C LEU A 222 -8.81 -19.61 3.64
N ILE A 223 -7.73 -19.61 2.85
CA ILE A 223 -7.19 -18.36 2.27
C ILE A 223 -8.29 -17.66 1.47
N ALA A 224 -9.00 -18.38 0.60
CA ALA A 224 -10.07 -17.81 -0.22
C ALA A 224 -11.22 -17.24 0.63
N ILE A 225 -11.60 -17.92 1.72
CA ILE A 225 -12.60 -17.42 2.68
C ILE A 225 -12.11 -16.13 3.33
N VAL A 226 -10.88 -16.10 3.86
CA VAL A 226 -10.30 -14.91 4.52
C VAL A 226 -10.27 -13.72 3.56
N LEU A 227 -9.81 -13.91 2.33
CA LEU A 227 -9.77 -12.84 1.33
C LEU A 227 -11.17 -12.39 0.94
N SER A 228 -12.13 -13.31 0.82
CA SER A 228 -13.53 -12.98 0.52
C SER A 228 -14.19 -12.17 1.64
N VAL A 229 -13.94 -12.52 2.90
CA VAL A 229 -14.45 -11.77 4.06
C VAL A 229 -13.85 -10.36 4.10
N MET A 230 -12.54 -10.21 3.87
CA MET A 230 -11.89 -8.89 3.81
C MET A 230 -12.39 -8.06 2.61
N GLY A 231 -12.58 -8.68 1.46
CA GLY A 231 -13.17 -8.05 0.29
C GLY A 231 -14.61 -7.58 0.55
N TYR A 232 -15.44 -8.44 1.14
CA TYR A 232 -16.81 -8.11 1.53
C TYR A 232 -16.84 -6.94 2.54
N PHE A 233 -15.98 -6.98 3.56
CA PHE A 233 -15.86 -5.91 4.55
C PHE A 233 -15.49 -4.58 3.88
N THR A 234 -14.49 -4.58 3.00
CA THR A 234 -14.09 -3.39 2.23
C THR A 234 -15.25 -2.85 1.38
N VAL A 235 -15.98 -3.72 0.68
CA VAL A 235 -17.15 -3.33 -0.12
C VAL A 235 -18.25 -2.71 0.76
N GLN A 236 -18.48 -3.22 1.96
CA GLN A 236 -19.45 -2.63 2.89
C GLN A 236 -19.04 -1.22 3.33
N ILE A 237 -17.75 -0.99 3.62
CA ILE A 237 -17.24 0.35 3.94
C ILE A 237 -17.45 1.30 2.75
N LEU A 238 -17.13 0.86 1.52
CA LEU A 238 -17.31 1.66 0.31
C LEU A 238 -18.79 2.00 0.06
N LYS A 239 -19.71 1.05 0.28
CA LYS A 239 -21.15 1.30 0.21
C LYS A 239 -21.59 2.38 1.22
N LYS A 240 -21.10 2.31 2.46
CA LYS A 240 -21.39 3.33 3.49
C LYS A 240 -20.81 4.70 3.09
N ALA A 241 -19.59 4.73 2.54
CA ALA A 241 -18.98 5.94 2.02
C ALA A 241 -19.81 6.57 0.90
N TYR A 242 -20.29 5.77 -0.04
CA TYR A 242 -21.14 6.24 -1.15
C TYR A 242 -22.47 6.82 -0.68
N LEU A 243 -23.06 6.19 0.30
CA LEU A 243 -24.36 6.58 0.84
C LEU A 243 -24.27 7.75 1.84
N SER A 244 -23.11 8.07 2.39
CA SER A 244 -22.93 9.14 3.38
C SER A 244 -23.23 10.52 2.78
N LYS A 245 -24.09 11.31 3.46
CA LYS A 245 -24.41 12.69 3.10
C LYS A 245 -23.29 13.66 3.53
N ASP A 246 -22.57 13.32 4.59
CA ASP A 246 -21.46 14.13 5.08
C ASP A 246 -20.17 13.79 4.32
N LYS A 247 -19.58 14.82 3.71
CA LYS A 247 -18.36 14.69 2.90
C LYS A 247 -17.14 14.23 3.71
N PHE A 248 -17.04 14.67 4.97
CA PHE A 248 -15.93 14.25 5.85
C PHE A 248 -16.03 12.76 6.17
N SER A 249 -17.22 12.30 6.57
CA SER A 249 -17.49 10.89 6.85
C SER A 249 -17.24 10.02 5.62
N SER A 250 -17.75 10.42 4.47
CA SER A 250 -17.54 9.72 3.19
C SER A 250 -16.06 9.56 2.86
N LEU A 251 -15.27 10.65 2.90
CA LEU A 251 -13.85 10.64 2.61
C LEU A 251 -13.05 9.84 3.64
N SER A 252 -13.39 9.91 4.92
CA SER A 252 -12.75 9.14 5.98
C SER A 252 -12.96 7.63 5.77
N LEU A 253 -14.17 7.22 5.40
CA LEU A 253 -14.49 5.83 5.07
C LEU A 253 -13.70 5.33 3.85
N ILE A 254 -13.57 6.13 2.79
CA ILE A 254 -12.73 5.81 1.61
C ILE A 254 -11.27 5.63 2.02
N GLY A 255 -10.74 6.53 2.85
CA GLY A 255 -9.37 6.45 3.34
C GLY A 255 -9.10 5.19 4.16
N ILE A 256 -9.98 4.85 5.09
CA ILE A 256 -9.88 3.63 5.91
C ILE A 256 -9.98 2.37 5.04
N ALA A 257 -10.96 2.31 4.12
CA ALA A 257 -11.09 1.20 3.18
C ALA A 257 -9.81 1.00 2.36
N SER A 258 -9.20 2.09 1.92
CA SER A 258 -7.95 2.06 1.13
C SER A 258 -6.77 1.51 1.94
N ILE A 259 -6.63 1.88 3.23
CA ILE A 259 -5.59 1.33 4.11
C ILE A 259 -5.79 -0.17 4.31
N MET A 260 -7.01 -0.60 4.64
CA MET A 260 -7.30 -2.02 4.89
C MET A 260 -7.09 -2.87 3.64
N LEU A 261 -7.54 -2.38 2.49
CA LEU A 261 -7.33 -3.04 1.20
C LEU A 261 -5.82 -3.12 0.86
N ALA A 262 -5.07 -2.05 1.09
CA ALA A 262 -3.63 -2.02 0.84
C ALA A 262 -2.88 -3.05 1.69
N HIS A 263 -3.17 -3.14 2.99
CA HIS A 263 -2.57 -4.14 3.87
C HIS A 263 -2.90 -5.56 3.41
N SER A 264 -4.17 -5.85 3.14
CA SER A 264 -4.60 -7.18 2.67
C SER A 264 -3.96 -7.54 1.33
N PHE A 265 -3.97 -6.61 0.37
CA PHE A 265 -3.39 -6.83 -0.96
C PHE A 265 -1.87 -7.03 -0.91
N VAL A 266 -1.16 -6.13 -0.20
CA VAL A 266 0.30 -6.19 -0.14
C VAL A 266 0.77 -7.44 0.59
N ASN A 267 0.13 -7.81 1.74
CA ASN A 267 0.45 -9.03 2.45
C ASN A 267 0.24 -10.26 1.58
N THR A 268 -0.92 -10.37 0.93
CA THR A 268 -1.20 -11.48 0.01
C THR A 268 -0.22 -11.53 -1.17
N ALA A 269 0.04 -10.38 -1.79
CA ALA A 269 0.92 -10.31 -2.96
C ALA A 269 2.38 -10.66 -2.61
N MET A 270 2.89 -10.28 -1.42
CA MET A 270 4.25 -10.64 -1.03
C MET A 270 4.38 -12.12 -0.65
N THR A 271 3.35 -12.74 -0.05
CA THR A 271 3.38 -14.17 0.29
C THR A 271 3.44 -15.07 -0.94
N VAL A 272 2.77 -14.67 -2.03
CA VAL A 272 2.85 -15.39 -3.31
C VAL A 272 3.98 -14.90 -4.22
N GLY A 273 4.77 -13.91 -3.77
CA GLY A 273 5.93 -13.40 -4.49
C GLY A 273 5.59 -12.53 -5.71
N LEU A 274 4.45 -11.85 -5.71
CA LEU A 274 4.08 -10.85 -6.74
C LEU A 274 4.71 -9.49 -6.50
N ILE A 275 5.12 -9.19 -5.27
CA ILE A 275 5.82 -7.97 -4.89
C ILE A 275 6.94 -8.30 -3.90
N PRO A 276 7.96 -7.43 -3.76
CA PRO A 276 9.03 -7.63 -2.77
C PRO A 276 8.49 -7.61 -1.34
N VAL A 277 9.09 -8.42 -0.47
CA VAL A 277 8.71 -8.49 0.97
C VAL A 277 8.92 -7.13 1.63
N LYS A 278 7.90 -6.63 2.33
CA LYS A 278 7.85 -5.30 2.96
C LYS A 278 7.49 -5.30 4.45
N GLY A 279 7.19 -6.44 5.04
CA GLY A 279 6.85 -6.50 6.47
C GLY A 279 5.55 -5.76 6.78
N LEU A 280 4.48 -6.04 6.03
CA LEU A 280 3.15 -5.48 6.26
C LEU A 280 2.20 -6.57 6.76
N PRO A 281 1.68 -6.44 7.98
CA PRO A 281 0.78 -7.44 8.55
C PRO A 281 -0.58 -7.45 7.85
N PHE A 282 -1.24 -8.63 7.86
CA PHE A 282 -2.61 -8.80 7.36
C PHE A 282 -3.62 -8.38 8.44
N PRO A 283 -4.64 -7.56 8.12
CA PRO A 283 -5.58 -7.04 9.10
C PRO A 283 -6.28 -8.15 9.89
N PHE A 284 -6.38 -7.97 11.22
CA PHE A 284 -7.03 -8.83 12.21
C PHE A 284 -6.43 -10.22 12.43
N ILE A 285 -5.57 -10.71 11.55
CA ILE A 285 -5.04 -12.08 11.59
C ILE A 285 -3.57 -12.11 12.00
N SER A 286 -2.76 -11.19 11.46
CA SER A 286 -1.33 -11.12 11.79
C SER A 286 -1.08 -10.74 13.23
N ALA A 287 -0.07 -11.34 13.84
CA ALA A 287 0.44 -10.92 15.13
C ALA A 287 1.06 -9.53 15.04
N GLY A 288 0.65 -8.62 15.95
CA GLY A 288 1.15 -7.25 16.02
C GLY A 288 0.26 -6.35 16.88
N GLY A 289 0.64 -6.11 18.15
CA GLY A 289 -0.21 -5.37 19.10
C GLY A 289 -0.63 -4.00 18.60
N SER A 290 0.31 -3.16 18.13
CA SER A 290 0.02 -1.82 17.62
C SER A 290 -0.86 -1.85 16.38
N PHE A 291 -0.59 -2.79 15.47
CA PHE A 291 -1.37 -2.93 14.24
C PHE A 291 -2.80 -3.42 14.52
N LEU A 292 -2.96 -4.36 15.45
CA LEU A 292 -4.27 -4.86 15.85
C LEU A 292 -5.11 -3.76 16.48
N ILE A 293 -4.54 -2.99 17.43
CA ILE A 293 -5.22 -1.85 18.05
C ILE A 293 -5.64 -0.83 16.97
N THR A 294 -4.74 -0.50 16.05
CA THR A 294 -5.02 0.46 14.98
C THR A 294 -6.12 -0.06 14.05
N SER A 295 -6.15 -1.37 13.76
CA SER A 295 -7.19 -2.00 12.96
C SER A 295 -8.57 -1.90 13.65
N TYR A 296 -8.64 -2.12 14.96
CA TYR A 296 -9.89 -1.95 15.72
C TYR A 296 -10.30 -0.49 15.84
N ILE A 297 -9.34 0.46 15.97
CA ILE A 297 -9.65 1.90 15.91
C ILE A 297 -10.28 2.24 14.56
N MET A 298 -9.73 1.73 13.44
CA MET A 298 -10.32 1.95 12.11
C MET A 298 -11.73 1.39 12.02
N VAL A 299 -12.02 0.20 12.56
CA VAL A 299 -13.38 -0.35 12.61
C VAL A 299 -14.30 0.51 13.46
N GLY A 300 -13.86 0.94 14.65
CA GLY A 300 -14.63 1.84 15.51
C GLY A 300 -15.01 3.15 14.81
N LEU A 301 -14.05 3.72 14.05
CA LEU A 301 -14.32 4.89 13.21
C LEU A 301 -15.32 4.59 12.09
N VAL A 302 -15.20 3.44 11.42
CA VAL A 302 -16.16 3.02 10.39
C VAL A 302 -17.57 2.91 10.96
N VAL A 303 -17.73 2.29 12.12
CA VAL A 303 -19.03 2.16 12.79
C VAL A 303 -19.58 3.54 13.15
N ASN A 304 -18.79 4.38 13.82
CA ASN A 304 -19.21 5.73 14.22
C ASN A 304 -19.63 6.60 13.02
N LEU A 305 -18.76 6.66 11.99
CA LEU A 305 -19.03 7.49 10.80
C LEU A 305 -20.19 6.95 9.94
N SER A 306 -20.57 5.68 10.12
CA SER A 306 -21.70 5.08 9.40
C SER A 306 -23.04 5.27 10.11
N VAL A 307 -23.07 5.58 11.41
CA VAL A 307 -24.31 5.82 12.20
C VAL A 307 -24.95 7.16 11.85
N ASN A 308 -24.15 8.20 11.62
CA ASN A 308 -24.64 9.53 11.18
C ASN A 308 -25.33 9.52 9.81
N TYR A 309 -25.63 8.34 9.31
CA TYR A 309 -26.25 8.06 8.03
C TYR A 309 -27.78 7.86 8.12
N SER A 310 -28.29 7.48 9.28
CA SER A 310 -29.69 7.09 9.50
C SER A 310 -30.61 8.23 9.94
N ASP A 311 -30.08 9.43 10.21
CA ASP A 311 -30.83 10.66 10.53
C ASP A 311 -30.73 11.66 9.37
#